data_0eab61a287cfab35011833cab522e9cd
#
_entry.id   0eab61a287cfab35011833cab522e9cd
#
_cell.length_a   1.000
_cell.length_b   1.000
_cell.length_c   1.000
_cell.angle_alpha   90.00
_cell.angle_beta   90.00
_cell.angle_gamma   90.00
#
_symmetry.space_group_name_H-M   'P 1'
#
loop_
_entity.id
_entity.type
_entity.pdbx_description
1 polymer ?
#
loop_
_entity_poly.entity_id
_entity_poly.type
_entity_poly.pdbx_seq_one_letter_code
_entity_poly.pdbx_strand_id
1 'polypeptide(L)'
;MPREAFLREHFQRTPLAQPSLGRSIAPLLQWGTVERLVDARADMLLVRNSKLWRDEPPASFAEVSRLFREGWSVVLRHTEEHDPGMRAIAEAFQRELPGEVVVQVYATPGDFHSFSWHYDVEDVFIVQTVGTKEYFLRENTVNPRPTLDAMPKDMQYERETSPVVGATLAAGDCLYIPRGWWHVAKAREDALSISVGVLSPNARTCGAAGL
;
A
#
# COMPACT_ATOMS: atom_id res chain seq x y z
N MET A 1 -16.02 13.05 1.52
CA MET A 1 -15.63 13.81 2.74
C MET A 1 -14.84 15.03 2.33
N PRO A 2 -15.09 16.24 2.86
CA PRO A 2 -14.23 17.41 2.63
C PRO A 2 -12.81 17.20 3.18
N ARG A 3 -11.80 17.78 2.50
CA ARG A 3 -10.37 17.66 2.88
C ARG A 3 -10.11 18.04 4.34
N GLU A 4 -10.67 19.15 4.80
CA GLU A 4 -10.47 19.64 6.17
C GLU A 4 -11.02 18.66 7.22
N ALA A 5 -12.15 18.00 6.94
CA ALA A 5 -12.70 16.98 7.80
C ALA A 5 -11.77 15.75 7.86
N PHE A 6 -11.26 15.31 6.69
CA PHE A 6 -10.28 14.22 6.63
C PHE A 6 -9.03 14.53 7.45
N LEU A 7 -8.42 15.69 7.26
CA LEU A 7 -7.21 16.11 7.99
C LEU A 7 -7.43 16.19 9.50
N ARG A 8 -8.62 16.62 9.94
CA ARG A 8 -8.95 16.75 11.35
C ARG A 8 -9.29 15.41 12.01
N GLU A 9 -10.00 14.53 11.32
CA GLU A 9 -10.64 13.36 11.92
C GLU A 9 -9.89 12.06 11.65
N HIS A 10 -9.21 11.95 10.50
CA HIS A 10 -8.59 10.70 10.05
C HIS A 10 -7.08 10.76 9.90
N PHE A 11 -6.55 11.84 9.31
CA PHE A 11 -5.14 11.91 8.97
C PHE A 11 -4.24 11.71 10.22
N GLN A 12 -3.36 10.70 10.17
CA GLN A 12 -2.48 10.24 11.26
C GLN A 12 -3.24 9.84 12.54
N ARG A 13 -4.49 9.41 12.42
CA ARG A 13 -5.35 9.04 13.55
C ARG A 13 -6.07 7.72 13.36
N THR A 14 -6.99 7.66 12.39
CA THR A 14 -7.87 6.51 12.22
C THR A 14 -8.03 6.14 10.74
N PRO A 15 -8.12 4.85 10.41
CA PRO A 15 -8.39 4.41 9.05
C PRO A 15 -9.73 4.95 8.53
N LEU A 16 -9.83 5.01 7.22
CA LEU A 16 -11.05 5.43 6.54
C LEU A 16 -11.24 4.66 5.24
N ALA A 17 -12.30 3.86 5.16
CA ALA A 17 -12.73 3.27 3.89
C ALA A 17 -13.83 4.14 3.25
N GLN A 18 -13.68 4.44 1.96
CA GLN A 18 -14.64 5.26 1.21
C GLN A 18 -15.02 4.55 -0.10
N PRO A 19 -16.26 4.06 -0.20
CA PRO A 19 -16.73 3.45 -1.43
C PRO A 19 -16.74 4.46 -2.58
N SER A 20 -16.34 3.99 -3.75
CA SER A 20 -16.41 4.72 -5.02
C SER A 20 -15.58 6.02 -5.13
N LEU A 21 -14.79 6.37 -4.13
CA LEU A 21 -13.97 7.59 -4.15
C LEU A 21 -12.88 7.53 -5.24
N GLY A 22 -12.37 6.35 -5.53
CA GLY A 22 -11.31 6.08 -6.51
C GLY A 22 -11.78 5.81 -7.93
N ARG A 23 -13.07 5.97 -8.25
CA ARG A 23 -13.62 5.62 -9.58
C ARG A 23 -12.93 6.31 -10.76
N SER A 24 -12.51 7.56 -10.60
CA SER A 24 -11.79 8.29 -11.65
C SER A 24 -10.33 7.86 -11.79
N ILE A 25 -9.76 7.25 -10.75
CA ILE A 25 -8.37 6.80 -10.67
C ILE A 25 -8.26 5.33 -11.11
N ALA A 26 -9.26 4.51 -10.79
CA ALA A 26 -9.23 3.07 -11.06
C ALA A 26 -8.89 2.68 -12.52
N PRO A 27 -9.33 3.41 -13.56
CA PRO A 27 -8.95 3.11 -14.94
C PRO A 27 -7.46 3.27 -15.27
N LEU A 28 -6.68 3.98 -14.44
CA LEU A 28 -5.24 4.20 -14.65
C LEU A 28 -4.43 2.91 -14.44
N LEU A 29 -4.93 1.99 -13.63
CA LEU A 29 -4.28 0.70 -13.38
C LEU A 29 -5.15 -0.46 -13.85
N GLN A 30 -4.73 -1.10 -14.92
CA GLN A 30 -5.25 -2.33 -15.47
C GLN A 30 -4.08 -3.29 -15.75
N TRP A 31 -4.34 -4.54 -16.14
CA TRP A 31 -3.28 -5.51 -16.43
C TRP A 31 -2.31 -5.03 -17.51
N GLY A 32 -2.77 -4.31 -18.53
CA GLY A 32 -1.89 -3.68 -19.52
C GLY A 32 -0.97 -2.59 -18.94
N THR A 33 -1.36 -1.95 -17.86
CA THR A 33 -0.47 -1.01 -17.13
C THR A 33 0.62 -1.77 -16.39
N VAL A 34 0.28 -2.91 -15.76
CA VAL A 34 1.27 -3.79 -15.12
C VAL A 34 2.31 -4.27 -16.15
N GLU A 35 1.85 -4.71 -17.33
CA GLU A 35 2.73 -5.12 -18.43
C GLU A 35 3.71 -4.01 -18.82
N ARG A 36 3.23 -2.80 -19.08
CA ARG A 36 4.08 -1.65 -19.43
C ARG A 36 5.10 -1.31 -18.33
N LEU A 37 4.71 -1.40 -17.07
CA LEU A 37 5.61 -1.15 -15.94
C LEU A 37 6.71 -2.22 -15.83
N VAL A 38 6.37 -3.49 -16.08
CA VAL A 38 7.34 -4.58 -16.14
C VAL A 38 8.33 -4.36 -17.30
N ASP A 39 7.83 -4.01 -18.48
CA ASP A 39 8.64 -3.74 -19.66
C ASP A 39 9.55 -2.50 -19.47
N ALA A 40 9.05 -1.49 -18.74
CA ALA A 40 9.83 -0.31 -18.34
C ALA A 40 10.86 -0.58 -17.23
N ARG A 41 10.96 -1.83 -16.75
CA ARG A 41 11.89 -2.22 -15.67
C ARG A 41 11.66 -1.48 -14.35
N ALA A 42 10.41 -1.20 -14.02
CA ALA A 42 10.08 -0.69 -12.71
C ALA A 42 10.60 -1.64 -11.61
N ASP A 43 11.04 -1.07 -10.50
CA ASP A 43 11.55 -1.85 -9.37
C ASP A 43 10.48 -2.82 -8.85
N MET A 44 10.83 -4.10 -8.76
CA MET A 44 9.87 -5.18 -8.54
C MET A 44 10.24 -6.04 -7.34
N LEU A 45 9.24 -6.29 -6.50
CA LEU A 45 9.27 -7.36 -5.49
C LEU A 45 8.24 -8.44 -5.84
N LEU A 46 8.64 -9.69 -5.70
CA LEU A 46 7.71 -10.81 -5.73
C LEU A 46 7.60 -11.39 -4.31
N VAL A 47 6.36 -11.51 -3.85
CA VAL A 47 6.08 -11.92 -2.47
C VAL A 47 4.99 -12.98 -2.46
N ARG A 48 5.19 -14.05 -1.68
CA ARG A 48 4.18 -15.07 -1.42
C ARG A 48 4.20 -15.47 0.04
N ASN A 49 3.12 -15.23 0.77
CA ASN A 49 3.00 -15.54 2.20
C ASN A 49 4.20 -15.00 3.00
N SER A 50 4.51 -13.72 2.83
CA SER A 50 5.63 -12.99 3.46
C SER A 50 7.04 -13.48 3.07
N LYS A 51 7.16 -14.41 2.12
CA LYS A 51 8.45 -14.84 1.60
C LYS A 51 8.77 -14.06 0.33
N LEU A 52 9.90 -13.39 0.32
CA LEU A 52 10.41 -12.69 -0.85
C LEU A 52 11.02 -13.70 -1.83
N TRP A 53 10.79 -13.46 -3.12
CA TRP A 53 11.53 -14.10 -4.20
C TRP A 53 13.00 -13.69 -4.10
N ARG A 54 13.91 -14.66 -4.22
CA ARG A 54 15.35 -14.41 -4.02
C ARG A 54 16.20 -14.73 -5.24
N ASP A 55 15.58 -15.30 -6.27
CA ASP A 55 16.25 -15.55 -7.54
C ASP A 55 16.29 -14.25 -8.40
N GLU A 56 16.85 -14.34 -9.59
CA GLU A 56 16.85 -13.22 -10.52
C GLU A 56 15.41 -12.72 -10.79
N PRO A 57 15.20 -11.41 -10.81
CA PRO A 57 13.88 -10.86 -11.14
C PRO A 57 13.43 -11.32 -12.53
N PRO A 58 12.13 -11.60 -12.74
CA PRO A 58 11.63 -12.01 -14.04
C PRO A 58 11.92 -10.93 -15.09
N ALA A 59 12.38 -11.38 -16.24
CA ALA A 59 12.83 -10.50 -17.31
C ALA A 59 11.70 -10.03 -18.25
N SER A 60 10.52 -10.65 -18.16
CA SER A 60 9.38 -10.38 -19.05
C SER A 60 8.04 -10.47 -18.32
N PHE A 61 7.03 -9.81 -18.88
CA PHE A 61 5.65 -9.93 -18.36
C PHE A 61 5.12 -11.38 -18.43
N ALA A 62 5.57 -12.19 -19.39
CA ALA A 62 5.19 -13.60 -19.49
C ALA A 62 5.68 -14.40 -18.26
N GLU A 63 6.91 -14.15 -17.82
CA GLU A 63 7.47 -14.76 -16.59
C GLU A 63 6.75 -14.26 -15.34
N VAL A 64 6.50 -12.96 -15.25
CA VAL A 64 5.69 -12.36 -14.17
C VAL A 64 4.32 -13.01 -14.09
N SER A 65 3.64 -13.16 -15.23
CA SER A 65 2.32 -13.78 -15.32
C SER A 65 2.35 -15.25 -14.92
N ARG A 66 3.42 -15.99 -15.23
CA ARG A 66 3.61 -17.38 -14.78
C ARG A 66 3.72 -17.43 -13.25
N LEU A 67 4.59 -16.62 -12.66
CA LEU A 67 4.80 -16.57 -11.21
C LEU A 67 3.54 -16.11 -10.47
N PHE A 68 2.80 -15.16 -11.05
CA PHE A 68 1.51 -14.72 -10.52
C PHE A 68 0.52 -15.89 -10.42
N ARG A 69 0.38 -16.72 -11.47
CA ARG A 69 -0.46 -17.92 -11.43
C ARG A 69 0.02 -18.97 -10.42
N GLU A 70 1.31 -18.96 -10.05
CA GLU A 70 1.88 -19.79 -9.00
C GLU A 70 1.67 -19.21 -7.58
N GLY A 71 0.94 -18.11 -7.46
CA GLY A 71 0.58 -17.48 -6.19
C GLY A 71 1.55 -16.40 -5.70
N TRP A 72 2.45 -15.91 -6.57
CA TRP A 72 3.33 -14.79 -6.23
C TRP A 72 2.64 -13.46 -6.48
N SER A 73 2.49 -12.65 -5.44
CA SER A 73 2.10 -11.25 -5.59
C SER A 73 3.24 -10.44 -6.18
N VAL A 74 2.91 -9.50 -7.06
CA VAL A 74 3.85 -8.58 -7.69
C VAL A 74 3.66 -7.21 -7.09
N VAL A 75 4.72 -6.62 -6.57
CA VAL A 75 4.75 -5.24 -6.08
C VAL A 75 5.71 -4.46 -6.95
N LEU A 76 5.20 -3.53 -7.73
CA LEU A 76 5.99 -2.59 -8.52
C LEU A 76 6.12 -1.29 -7.74
N ARG A 77 7.34 -0.86 -7.49
CA ARG A 77 7.67 0.31 -6.67
C ARG A 77 8.11 1.48 -7.54
N HIS A 78 7.99 2.70 -7.03
CA HIS A 78 8.38 3.94 -7.73
C HIS A 78 7.74 4.03 -9.12
N THR A 79 6.49 3.60 -9.23
CA THR A 79 5.80 3.52 -10.53
C THR A 79 5.52 4.91 -11.11
N GLU A 80 5.54 5.97 -10.31
CA GLU A 80 5.50 7.37 -10.73
C GLU A 80 6.69 7.77 -11.61
N GLU A 81 7.80 7.07 -11.55
CA GLU A 81 8.97 7.29 -12.42
C GLU A 81 8.74 6.72 -13.82
N HIS A 82 7.86 5.73 -13.96
CA HIS A 82 7.69 4.92 -15.17
C HIS A 82 6.36 5.10 -15.90
N ASP A 83 5.32 5.60 -15.22
CA ASP A 83 3.97 5.77 -15.81
C ASP A 83 3.42 7.17 -15.55
N PRO A 84 2.92 7.88 -16.60
CA PRO A 84 2.42 9.25 -16.46
C PRO A 84 1.16 9.35 -15.57
N GLY A 85 0.31 8.31 -15.52
CA GLY A 85 -0.86 8.28 -14.66
C GLY A 85 -0.46 8.18 -13.19
N MET A 86 0.52 7.32 -12.87
CA MET A 86 1.07 7.18 -11.53
C MET A 86 1.79 8.46 -11.08
N ARG A 87 2.51 9.11 -12.00
CA ARG A 87 3.14 10.43 -11.77
C ARG A 87 2.12 11.50 -11.42
N ALA A 88 1.03 11.59 -12.18
CA ALA A 88 -0.03 12.56 -11.92
C ALA A 88 -0.67 12.36 -10.53
N ILE A 89 -0.80 11.09 -10.08
CA ILE A 89 -1.25 10.76 -8.72
C ILE A 89 -0.23 11.27 -7.70
N ALA A 90 1.06 10.94 -7.86
CA ALA A 90 2.11 11.37 -6.92
C ALA A 90 2.15 12.90 -6.78
N GLU A 91 2.13 13.63 -7.90
CA GLU A 91 2.10 15.09 -7.91
C GLU A 91 0.86 15.68 -7.22
N ALA A 92 -0.31 15.04 -7.37
CA ALA A 92 -1.53 15.47 -6.70
C ALA A 92 -1.39 15.34 -5.17
N PHE A 93 -0.90 14.20 -4.69
CA PHE A 93 -0.65 13.98 -3.26
C PHE A 93 0.43 14.92 -2.72
N GLN A 94 1.51 15.15 -3.47
CA GLN A 94 2.61 16.04 -3.09
C GLN A 94 2.17 17.49 -2.90
N ARG A 95 1.13 17.95 -3.64
CA ARG A 95 0.55 19.30 -3.46
C ARG A 95 -0.30 19.42 -2.22
N GLU A 96 -0.93 18.32 -1.79
CA GLU A 96 -1.95 18.35 -0.73
C GLU A 96 -1.41 17.94 0.65
N LEU A 97 -0.37 17.11 0.69
CA LEU A 97 0.16 16.55 1.93
C LEU A 97 1.67 16.82 2.04
N PRO A 98 2.17 17.18 3.24
CA PRO A 98 3.60 17.35 3.47
C PRO A 98 4.27 15.98 3.56
N GLY A 99 5.30 15.76 2.78
CA GLY A 99 6.09 14.52 2.85
C GLY A 99 6.60 14.06 1.50
N GLU A 100 7.33 12.97 1.50
CA GLU A 100 7.76 12.28 0.30
C GLU A 100 6.66 11.32 -0.14
N VAL A 101 6.33 11.35 -1.42
CA VAL A 101 5.26 10.53 -1.99
C VAL A 101 5.85 9.48 -2.91
N VAL A 102 5.47 8.23 -2.69
CA VAL A 102 5.83 7.08 -3.52
C VAL A 102 4.57 6.35 -3.96
N VAL A 103 4.49 5.98 -5.23
CA VAL A 103 3.35 5.22 -5.75
C VAL A 103 3.80 3.79 -6.07
N GLN A 104 3.09 2.84 -5.50
CA GLN A 104 3.30 1.42 -5.72
C GLN A 104 2.06 0.79 -6.36
N VAL A 105 2.30 -0.23 -7.16
CA VAL A 105 1.25 -1.05 -7.77
C VAL A 105 1.34 -2.47 -7.21
N TYR A 106 0.23 -2.98 -6.74
CA TYR A 106 0.11 -4.35 -6.24
C TYR A 106 -0.76 -5.18 -7.18
N ALA A 107 -0.21 -6.29 -7.69
CA ALA A 107 -0.98 -7.37 -8.28
C ALA A 107 -0.94 -8.56 -7.31
N THR A 108 -2.11 -8.98 -6.83
CA THR A 108 -2.23 -10.06 -5.83
C THR A 108 -3.15 -11.15 -6.38
N PRO A 109 -2.68 -12.41 -6.47
CA PRO A 109 -3.50 -13.53 -6.92
C PRO A 109 -4.63 -13.82 -5.94
N GLY A 110 -5.74 -14.32 -6.45
CA GLY A 110 -6.89 -14.74 -5.65
C GLY A 110 -6.50 -15.79 -4.59
N ASP A 111 -7.11 -15.69 -3.41
CA ASP A 111 -6.86 -16.51 -2.22
C ASP A 111 -5.48 -16.38 -1.57
N PHE A 112 -4.62 -15.49 -2.08
CA PHE A 112 -3.29 -15.23 -1.51
C PHE A 112 -3.22 -13.89 -0.78
N HIS A 113 -2.20 -13.76 0.05
CA HIS A 113 -1.77 -12.50 0.65
C HIS A 113 -0.29 -12.27 0.35
N SER A 114 0.10 -11.00 0.21
CA SER A 114 1.50 -10.63 -0.01
C SER A 114 2.28 -10.70 1.30
N PHE A 115 1.90 -9.87 2.25
CA PHE A 115 2.55 -9.73 3.55
C PHE A 115 1.62 -10.17 4.68
N SER A 116 2.19 -10.70 5.76
CA SER A 116 1.49 -10.93 7.02
C SER A 116 1.22 -9.59 7.72
N TRP A 117 0.71 -9.63 8.95
CA TRP A 117 0.50 -8.45 9.76
C TRP A 117 1.78 -7.61 9.86
N HIS A 118 1.69 -6.34 9.45
CA HIS A 118 2.76 -5.36 9.51
C HIS A 118 2.16 -3.96 9.66
N TYR A 119 3.03 -2.99 9.86
CA TYR A 119 2.69 -1.58 9.80
C TYR A 119 3.78 -0.82 9.05
N ASP A 120 3.42 0.31 8.47
CA ASP A 120 4.32 1.17 7.73
C ASP A 120 4.62 2.45 8.51
N VAL A 121 5.74 3.08 8.20
CA VAL A 121 6.09 4.43 8.67
C VAL A 121 5.41 5.52 7.86
N GLU A 122 4.75 5.15 6.79
CA GLU A 122 4.03 6.01 5.86
C GLU A 122 2.54 6.04 6.18
N ASP A 123 1.91 7.14 5.84
CA ASP A 123 0.46 7.19 5.66
C ASP A 123 0.14 6.57 4.30
N VAL A 124 -0.71 5.55 4.24
CA VAL A 124 -0.98 4.78 3.03
C VAL A 124 -2.39 5.03 2.52
N PHE A 125 -2.50 5.36 1.22
CA PHE A 125 -3.77 5.53 0.52
C PHE A 125 -3.87 4.46 -0.58
N ILE A 126 -4.89 3.63 -0.49
CA ILE A 126 -5.12 2.51 -1.41
C ILE A 126 -6.32 2.82 -2.28
N VAL A 127 -6.16 2.61 -3.59
CA VAL A 127 -7.25 2.59 -4.56
C VAL A 127 -7.33 1.18 -5.14
N GLN A 128 -8.42 0.48 -4.87
CA GLN A 128 -8.69 -0.81 -5.51
C GLN A 128 -9.12 -0.57 -6.96
N THR A 129 -8.47 -1.23 -7.93
CA THR A 129 -8.73 -0.97 -9.35
C THR A 129 -9.30 -2.16 -10.09
N VAL A 130 -8.91 -3.38 -9.73
CA VAL A 130 -9.43 -4.63 -10.29
C VAL A 130 -9.62 -5.63 -9.16
N GLY A 131 -10.70 -6.40 -9.21
CA GLY A 131 -11.00 -7.44 -8.21
C GLY A 131 -11.33 -6.89 -6.84
N THR A 132 -11.35 -7.79 -5.86
CA THR A 132 -11.79 -7.53 -4.49
C THR A 132 -10.72 -7.94 -3.49
N LYS A 133 -10.41 -7.05 -2.55
CA LYS A 133 -9.51 -7.32 -1.43
C LYS A 133 -10.17 -7.05 -0.08
N GLU A 134 -9.89 -7.90 0.88
CA GLU A 134 -10.20 -7.69 2.29
C GLU A 134 -8.98 -7.16 3.01
N TYR A 135 -9.19 -6.12 3.80
CA TYR A 135 -8.20 -5.53 4.69
C TYR A 135 -8.65 -5.72 6.13
N PHE A 136 -7.72 -6.16 6.96
CA PHE A 136 -7.90 -6.21 8.41
C PHE A 136 -6.91 -5.25 9.02
N LEU A 137 -7.39 -4.40 9.92
CA LEU A 137 -6.61 -3.32 10.52
C LEU A 137 -6.79 -3.35 12.03
N ARG A 138 -5.78 -2.90 12.77
CA ARG A 138 -5.89 -2.63 14.20
C ARG A 138 -4.92 -1.52 14.61
N GLU A 139 -5.32 -0.79 15.64
CA GLU A 139 -4.46 0.23 16.23
C GLU A 139 -3.18 -0.43 16.78
N ASN A 140 -2.04 0.22 16.60
CA ASN A 140 -0.77 -0.25 17.14
C ASN A 140 -0.54 0.40 18.50
N THR A 141 -0.73 -0.35 19.57
CA THR A 141 -0.49 0.10 20.94
C THR A 141 0.95 -0.18 21.40
N VAL A 142 1.68 -1.02 20.67
CA VAL A 142 3.07 -1.38 20.96
C VAL A 142 4.04 -0.33 20.43
N ASN A 143 3.83 0.13 19.19
CA ASN A 143 4.62 1.19 18.56
C ASN A 143 3.70 2.13 17.74
N PRO A 144 2.94 3.01 18.40
CA PRO A 144 1.87 3.78 17.74
C PRO A 144 2.39 4.87 16.79
N ARG A 145 3.67 5.22 16.87
CA ARG A 145 4.29 6.27 16.04
C ARG A 145 5.65 5.82 15.53
N PRO A 146 5.69 4.81 14.66
CA PRO A 146 6.96 4.33 14.13
C PRO A 146 7.68 5.43 13.34
N THR A 147 9.01 5.40 13.39
CA THR A 147 9.86 6.26 12.58
C THR A 147 10.85 5.42 11.79
N LEU A 148 11.31 5.94 10.65
CA LEU A 148 12.15 5.19 9.73
C LEU A 148 13.50 4.79 10.36
N ASP A 149 14.06 5.65 11.20
CA ASP A 149 15.32 5.41 11.91
C ASP A 149 15.19 4.47 13.12
N ALA A 150 13.97 4.17 13.57
CA ALA A 150 13.67 3.36 14.73
C ALA A 150 12.73 2.18 14.45
N MET A 151 12.71 1.67 13.21
CA MET A 151 11.93 0.48 12.90
C MET A 151 12.50 -0.75 13.61
N PRO A 152 11.69 -1.47 14.38
CA PRO A 152 12.14 -2.69 15.04
C PRO A 152 12.38 -3.80 14.02
N LYS A 153 13.33 -4.69 14.32
CA LYS A 153 13.57 -5.89 13.51
C LYS A 153 12.42 -6.89 13.59
N ASP A 154 11.74 -6.92 14.72
CA ASP A 154 10.57 -7.74 15.00
C ASP A 154 9.38 -6.82 15.26
N MET A 155 8.33 -6.96 14.47
CA MET A 155 7.12 -6.15 14.55
C MET A 155 6.31 -6.40 15.85
N GLN A 156 6.50 -7.55 16.51
CA GLN A 156 5.86 -7.89 17.80
C GLN A 156 4.32 -7.85 17.76
N TYR A 157 3.74 -8.29 16.65
CA TYR A 157 2.28 -8.31 16.47
C TYR A 157 1.55 -9.10 17.57
N GLU A 158 2.16 -10.16 18.10
CA GLU A 158 1.60 -11.01 19.17
C GLU A 158 1.32 -10.25 20.46
N ARG A 159 1.97 -9.09 20.66
CA ARG A 159 1.75 -8.21 21.83
C ARG A 159 0.58 -7.26 21.65
N GLU A 160 0.04 -7.18 20.43
CA GLU A 160 -1.07 -6.28 20.15
C GLU A 160 -2.40 -6.82 20.68
N THR A 161 -3.17 -5.96 21.34
CA THR A 161 -4.45 -6.31 21.96
C THR A 161 -5.63 -5.46 21.48
N SER A 162 -5.38 -4.44 20.65
CA SER A 162 -6.44 -3.58 20.11
C SER A 162 -7.45 -4.38 19.26
N PRO A 163 -8.71 -3.96 19.13
CA PRO A 163 -9.69 -4.64 18.29
C PRO A 163 -9.30 -4.63 16.82
N VAL A 164 -9.63 -5.71 16.11
CA VAL A 164 -9.49 -5.77 14.65
C VAL A 164 -10.72 -5.15 14.01
N VAL A 165 -10.51 -4.26 13.04
CA VAL A 165 -11.56 -3.74 12.16
C VAL A 165 -11.29 -4.20 10.73
N GLY A 166 -12.33 -4.37 9.92
CA GLY A 166 -12.22 -4.88 8.57
C GLY A 166 -12.81 -3.92 7.53
N ALA A 167 -12.27 -3.96 6.33
CA ALA A 167 -12.82 -3.30 5.15
C ALA A 167 -12.68 -4.23 3.94
N THR A 168 -13.72 -4.34 3.14
CA THR A 168 -13.68 -5.02 1.84
C THR A 168 -13.73 -3.95 0.76
N LEU A 169 -12.75 -3.94 -0.12
CA LEU A 169 -12.66 -3.00 -1.23
C LEU A 169 -12.95 -3.70 -2.55
N ALA A 170 -13.90 -3.17 -3.29
CA ALA A 170 -14.14 -3.49 -4.70
C ALA A 170 -13.50 -2.42 -5.60
N ALA A 171 -13.46 -2.67 -6.91
CA ALA A 171 -12.91 -1.73 -7.87
C ALA A 171 -13.57 -0.33 -7.76
N GLY A 172 -12.75 0.69 -7.61
CA GLY A 172 -13.16 2.08 -7.40
C GLY A 172 -13.26 2.50 -5.93
N ASP A 173 -13.10 1.60 -4.97
CA ASP A 173 -13.08 1.93 -3.55
C ASP A 173 -11.69 2.40 -3.09
N CYS A 174 -11.67 3.22 -2.05
CA CYS A 174 -10.45 3.72 -1.43
C CYS A 174 -10.38 3.32 0.05
N LEU A 175 -9.15 3.10 0.51
CA LEU A 175 -8.83 2.91 1.93
C LEU A 175 -7.64 3.78 2.30
N TYR A 176 -7.78 4.54 3.37
CA TYR A 176 -6.69 5.22 4.04
C TYR A 176 -6.27 4.43 5.29
N ILE A 177 -4.98 4.18 5.44
CA ILE A 177 -4.37 3.54 6.60
C ILE A 177 -3.35 4.53 7.18
N PRO A 178 -3.54 5.02 8.43
CA PRO A 178 -2.55 5.87 9.08
C PRO A 178 -1.24 5.12 9.31
N ARG A 179 -0.13 5.83 9.27
CA ARG A 179 1.16 5.27 9.68
C ARG A 179 1.05 4.57 11.03
N GLY A 180 1.78 3.48 11.17
CA GLY A 180 1.80 2.71 12.40
C GLY A 180 0.62 1.75 12.59
N TRP A 181 -0.47 1.88 11.87
CA TRP A 181 -1.58 0.95 11.99
C TRP A 181 -1.22 -0.42 11.43
N TRP A 182 -1.40 -1.44 12.26
CA TRP A 182 -1.30 -2.83 11.82
C TRP A 182 -2.30 -3.12 10.72
N HIS A 183 -1.82 -3.78 9.67
CA HIS A 183 -2.70 -4.22 8.61
C HIS A 183 -2.22 -5.50 7.93
N VAL A 184 -3.17 -6.19 7.34
CA VAL A 184 -2.98 -7.33 6.44
C VAL A 184 -4.08 -7.31 5.40
N ALA A 185 -3.77 -7.72 4.17
CA ALA A 185 -4.73 -7.79 3.08
C ALA A 185 -4.75 -9.18 2.45
N LYS A 186 -5.94 -9.65 2.09
CA LYS A 186 -6.16 -10.89 1.35
C LYS A 186 -6.99 -10.60 0.10
N ALA A 187 -6.52 -11.05 -1.05
CA ALA A 187 -7.30 -10.99 -2.29
C ALA A 187 -8.36 -12.10 -2.30
N ARG A 188 -9.59 -11.78 -2.71
CA ARG A 188 -10.69 -12.75 -2.91
C ARG A 188 -10.66 -13.35 -4.30
N GLU A 189 -10.09 -12.61 -5.24
CA GLU A 189 -9.90 -12.92 -6.64
C GLU A 189 -8.63 -12.20 -7.12
N ASP A 190 -8.20 -12.42 -8.35
CA ASP A 190 -7.06 -11.69 -8.92
C ASP A 190 -7.30 -10.18 -8.85
N ALA A 191 -6.42 -9.47 -8.17
CA ALA A 191 -6.68 -8.10 -7.79
C ALA A 191 -5.52 -7.17 -8.11
N LEU A 192 -5.85 -5.95 -8.52
CA LEU A 192 -4.91 -4.84 -8.70
C LEU A 192 -5.28 -3.70 -7.76
N SER A 193 -4.29 -3.08 -7.14
CA SER A 193 -4.47 -1.86 -6.35
C SER A 193 -3.28 -0.91 -6.51
N ILE A 194 -3.59 0.39 -6.53
CA ILE A 194 -2.59 1.46 -6.39
C ILE A 194 -2.44 1.73 -4.89
N SER A 195 -1.22 1.86 -4.43
CA SER A 195 -0.88 2.27 -3.06
C SER A 195 -0.01 3.51 -3.12
N VAL A 196 -0.47 4.59 -2.51
CA VAL A 196 0.27 5.84 -2.39
C VAL A 196 0.77 5.95 -0.95
N GLY A 197 2.07 5.83 -0.76
CA GLY A 197 2.75 6.05 0.51
C GLY A 197 3.13 7.53 0.66
N VAL A 198 2.84 8.12 1.81
CA VAL A 198 3.25 9.48 2.15
C VAL A 198 4.12 9.44 3.41
N LEU A 199 5.43 9.60 3.24
CA LEU A 199 6.37 9.67 4.34
C LEU A 199 6.42 11.09 4.89
N SER A 200 5.65 11.34 5.93
CA SER A 200 5.61 12.66 6.59
C SER A 200 6.97 13.03 7.22
N PRO A 201 7.36 14.30 7.27
CA PRO A 201 8.66 14.72 7.85
C PRO A 201 8.91 14.22 9.27
N ASN A 202 7.87 14.16 10.09
CA ASN A 202 7.92 13.65 11.46
C ASN A 202 8.00 12.12 11.59
N ALA A 203 7.97 11.40 10.46
CA ALA A 203 8.15 9.94 10.40
C ALA A 203 9.59 9.55 10.02
N ARG A 204 10.45 10.49 9.63
CA ARG A 204 11.84 10.18 9.25
C ARG A 204 12.73 9.94 10.46
N THR A 205 12.61 10.77 11.48
CA THR A 205 13.46 10.70 12.67
C THR A 205 12.63 10.69 13.93
N CYS A 206 13.09 9.94 14.93
CA CYS A 206 12.62 10.08 16.30
C CYS A 206 13.14 11.44 16.81
N GLY A 207 12.40 12.53 16.48
CA GLY A 207 12.74 13.86 16.96
C GLY A 207 12.86 13.82 18.47
N ALA A 208 14.02 14.21 19.01
CA ALA A 208 14.08 14.63 20.39
C ALA A 208 13.03 15.73 20.55
N ALA A 209 11.97 15.41 21.27
CA ALA A 209 10.99 16.42 21.68
C ALA A 209 11.81 17.50 22.38
N GLY A 210 11.87 18.69 21.74
CA GLY A 210 12.56 19.82 22.35
C GLY A 210 12.01 20.03 23.75
N LEU A 211 12.93 20.05 24.69
CA LEU A 211 12.73 20.49 26.05
C LEU A 211 12.26 21.95 26.06
#